data_5fb80bb9dc2649ad7e869bbc50592bf2
#
_entry.id   5fb80bb9dc2649ad7e869bbc50592bf2
#
_cell.length_a   1.000
_cell.length_b   1.000
_cell.length_c   1.000
_cell.angle_alpha   90.00
_cell.angle_beta   90.00
_cell.angle_gamma   90.00
#
_symmetry.space_group_name_H-M   'P 1'
#
loop_
_entity.id
_entity.type
_entity.pdbx_description
1 polymer ?
#
loop_
_entity_poly.entity_id
_entity_poly.type
_entity_poly.pdbx_seq_one_letter_code
_entity_poly.pdbx_strand_id
1 'polypeptide(L)'
;VDFADALAAADILTDMASIYNAAASDISGILTKPGVGFYMNNKTYGFYIQALAAAGSNQGQVSGAGFNLNGDNMTYFGFPIYRCPGMFNDTILFTYPENLVFGTNLATDWTEARLIPTYEYDGSDNVRVTMNFAVGVQTAVATDGVYGSTVWS
;
A
#
# COMPACT_ATOMS: atom_id res chain seq x y z
N VAL A 1 -10.78 -7.22 -7.02
CA VAL A 1 -11.23 -6.54 -8.25
C VAL A 1 -10.14 -6.70 -9.30
N ASP A 2 -10.47 -7.28 -10.45
CA ASP A 2 -9.54 -7.36 -11.58
C ASP A 2 -9.66 -6.09 -12.41
N PHE A 3 -8.53 -5.45 -12.66
CA PHE A 3 -8.47 -4.34 -13.61
C PHE A 3 -8.28 -4.92 -15.03
N ALA A 4 -9.01 -4.38 -15.99
CA ALA A 4 -8.99 -4.90 -17.35
C ALA A 4 -7.64 -4.74 -18.05
N ASP A 5 -6.94 -3.66 -17.75
CA ASP A 5 -5.64 -3.29 -18.33
C ASP A 5 -4.70 -2.72 -17.24
N ALA A 6 -3.43 -2.51 -17.61
CA ALA A 6 -2.47 -1.82 -16.76
C ALA A 6 -2.99 -0.44 -16.37
N LEU A 7 -2.88 -0.09 -15.09
CA LEU A 7 -3.37 1.19 -14.57
C LEU A 7 -2.77 2.36 -15.36
N ALA A 8 -3.66 3.20 -15.86
CA ALA A 8 -3.33 4.43 -16.57
C ALA A 8 -4.07 5.62 -15.95
N ALA A 9 -3.59 6.83 -16.24
CA ALA A 9 -4.22 8.05 -15.72
C ALA A 9 -5.68 8.22 -16.21
N ALA A 10 -6.06 7.62 -17.36
CA ALA A 10 -7.42 7.69 -17.87
C ALA A 10 -8.41 6.84 -17.05
N ASP A 11 -7.96 5.71 -16.52
CA ASP A 11 -8.83 4.67 -15.97
C ASP A 11 -8.79 4.62 -14.45
N ILE A 12 -7.76 5.20 -13.82
CA ILE A 12 -7.50 5.13 -12.37
C ILE A 12 -8.72 5.52 -11.52
N LEU A 13 -9.48 6.53 -11.93
CA LEU A 13 -10.66 6.97 -11.18
C LEU A 13 -11.80 5.95 -11.25
N THR A 14 -11.95 5.28 -12.39
CA THR A 14 -12.94 4.21 -12.60
C THR A 14 -12.56 2.97 -11.79
N ASP A 15 -11.28 2.63 -11.77
CA ASP A 15 -10.77 1.49 -11.01
C ASP A 15 -10.88 1.73 -9.50
N MET A 16 -10.57 2.92 -9.03
CA MET A 16 -10.79 3.30 -7.62
C MET A 16 -12.28 3.29 -7.24
N ALA A 17 -13.16 3.73 -8.16
CA ALA A 17 -14.60 3.65 -7.94
C ALA A 17 -15.08 2.19 -7.86
N SER A 18 -14.51 1.31 -8.67
CA SER A 18 -14.83 -0.13 -8.64
C SER A 18 -14.43 -0.78 -7.32
N ILE A 19 -13.25 -0.42 -6.80
CA ILE A 19 -12.79 -0.86 -5.46
C ILE A 19 -13.71 -0.34 -4.37
N TYR A 20 -14.07 0.94 -4.42
CA TYR A 20 -15.01 1.53 -3.46
C TYR A 20 -16.38 0.86 -3.49
N ASN A 21 -16.92 0.60 -4.68
CA ASN A 21 -18.21 -0.08 -4.85
C ASN A 21 -18.15 -1.52 -4.33
N ALA A 22 -17.04 -2.23 -4.56
CA ALA A 22 -16.84 -3.56 -4.00
C ALA A 22 -16.82 -3.51 -2.47
N ALA A 23 -16.12 -2.55 -1.88
CA ALA A 23 -16.09 -2.36 -0.43
C ALA A 23 -17.45 -1.95 0.14
N ALA A 24 -18.22 -1.13 -0.59
CA ALA A 24 -19.56 -0.71 -0.19
C ALA A 24 -20.57 -1.85 -0.23
N SER A 25 -20.37 -2.85 -1.07
CA SER A 25 -21.21 -4.05 -1.16
C SER A 25 -20.84 -5.11 -0.13
N ASP A 26 -19.73 -4.95 0.56
CA ASP A 26 -19.25 -5.90 1.57
C ASP A 26 -20.10 -5.82 2.84
N ILE A 27 -20.46 -6.99 3.35
CA ILE A 27 -21.27 -7.15 4.57
C ILE A 27 -20.45 -6.80 5.82
N SER A 28 -19.13 -6.86 5.75
CA SER A 28 -18.23 -6.57 6.89
C SER A 28 -18.32 -5.13 7.40
N GLY A 29 -18.85 -4.22 6.59
CA GLY A 29 -18.97 -2.81 6.95
C GLY A 29 -17.61 -2.11 7.03
N ILE A 30 -16.69 -2.47 6.17
CA ILE A 30 -15.32 -1.91 6.12
C ILE A 30 -15.32 -0.37 6.09
N LEU A 31 -16.29 0.25 5.44
CA LEU A 31 -16.40 1.71 5.33
C LEU A 31 -16.64 2.43 6.67
N THR A 32 -17.11 1.70 7.67
CA THR A 32 -17.37 2.25 9.02
C THR A 32 -16.18 2.11 9.96
N LYS A 33 -15.15 1.37 9.56
CA LYS A 33 -13.96 1.16 10.39
C LYS A 33 -13.10 2.42 10.44
N PRO A 34 -12.49 2.73 11.59
CA PRO A 34 -11.58 3.87 11.69
C PRO A 34 -10.32 3.67 10.87
N GLY A 35 -9.84 4.73 10.22
CA GLY A 35 -8.56 4.72 9.52
C GLY A 35 -8.55 4.01 8.17
N VAL A 36 -9.71 3.63 7.64
CA VAL A 36 -9.78 3.06 6.28
C VAL A 36 -9.22 4.02 5.25
N GLY A 37 -8.45 3.50 4.32
CA GLY A 37 -7.86 4.28 3.23
C GLY A 37 -7.35 3.44 2.08
N PHE A 38 -6.97 4.13 1.03
CA PHE A 38 -6.36 3.54 -0.16
C PHE A 38 -4.85 3.50 0.00
N TYR A 39 -4.27 2.34 -0.22
CA TYR A 39 -2.82 2.13 -0.24
C TYR A 39 -2.39 1.87 -1.67
N MET A 40 -1.44 2.63 -2.16
CA MET A 40 -0.93 2.50 -3.53
C MET A 40 0.53 2.94 -3.62
N ASN A 41 1.20 2.53 -4.69
CA ASN A 41 2.58 2.93 -4.90
C ASN A 41 2.68 4.34 -5.51
N ASN A 42 3.90 4.89 -5.58
CA ASN A 42 4.15 6.23 -6.10
C ASN A 42 3.75 6.40 -7.58
N LYS A 43 3.89 5.35 -8.40
CA LYS A 43 3.52 5.40 -9.83
C LYS A 43 2.00 5.51 -9.98
N THR A 44 1.26 4.66 -9.29
CA THR A 44 -0.21 4.66 -9.27
C THR A 44 -0.76 5.98 -8.71
N TYR A 45 -0.14 6.50 -7.65
CA TYR A 45 -0.47 7.81 -7.11
C TYR A 45 -0.22 8.94 -8.13
N GLY A 46 0.86 8.85 -8.90
CA GLY A 46 1.14 9.78 -10.00
C GLY A 46 0.04 9.78 -11.06
N PHE A 47 -0.49 8.61 -11.42
CA PHE A 47 -1.63 8.51 -12.34
C PHE A 47 -2.89 9.14 -11.78
N TYR A 48 -3.14 8.99 -10.48
CA TYR A 48 -4.27 9.64 -9.81
C TYR A 48 -4.18 11.16 -9.91
N ILE A 49 -3.01 11.75 -9.66
CA ILE A 49 -2.81 13.21 -9.80
C ILE A 49 -2.99 13.66 -11.26
N GLN A 50 -2.46 12.88 -12.22
CA GLN A 50 -2.62 13.18 -13.65
C GLN A 50 -4.09 13.12 -14.07
N ALA A 51 -4.85 12.14 -13.59
CA ALA A 51 -6.28 12.03 -13.85
C ALA A 51 -7.05 13.24 -13.31
N LEU A 52 -6.74 13.68 -12.10
CA LEU A 52 -7.34 14.88 -11.51
C LEU A 52 -6.99 16.15 -12.30
N ALA A 53 -5.75 16.27 -12.77
CA ALA A 53 -5.32 17.40 -13.59
C ALA A 53 -5.98 17.40 -14.97
N ALA A 54 -6.16 16.23 -15.59
CA ALA A 54 -6.82 16.06 -16.88
C ALA A 54 -8.33 16.32 -16.82
N ALA A 55 -8.96 15.98 -15.70
CA ALA A 55 -10.39 16.20 -15.47
C ALA A 55 -10.78 17.68 -15.45
N GLY A 56 -9.79 18.57 -15.44
CA GLY A 56 -9.96 20.02 -15.56
C GLY A 56 -10.50 20.70 -14.30
N SER A 57 -10.47 22.03 -14.31
CA SER A 57 -10.86 22.86 -13.16
C SER A 57 -12.32 22.72 -12.71
N ASN A 58 -13.17 22.11 -13.51
CA ASN A 58 -14.56 21.87 -13.14
C ASN A 58 -14.75 20.70 -12.18
N GLN A 59 -13.80 19.78 -12.12
CA GLN A 59 -13.78 18.73 -11.10
C GLN A 59 -12.86 19.06 -9.93
N GLY A 60 -12.07 20.09 -10.03
CA GLY A 60 -11.46 20.75 -8.90
C GLY A 60 -12.48 21.25 -7.87
N GLN A 61 -13.74 21.27 -8.22
CA GLN A 61 -14.85 21.54 -7.29
C GLN A 61 -15.33 20.28 -6.54
N VAL A 62 -14.92 19.09 -6.92
CA VAL A 62 -14.96 17.93 -6.03
C VAL A 62 -13.97 18.12 -4.89
N SER A 63 -13.03 18.98 -5.03
CA SER A 63 -12.21 19.58 -3.99
C SER A 63 -12.90 20.75 -3.27
N GLY A 64 -14.11 20.54 -2.84
CA GLY A 64 -14.61 21.30 -1.68
C GLY A 64 -13.74 21.07 -0.43
N ALA A 65 -12.77 20.19 -0.52
CA ALA A 65 -11.73 19.91 0.45
C ALA A 65 -10.37 20.07 -0.22
N GLY A 66 -10.07 21.27 -0.69
CA GLY A 66 -8.73 21.70 -1.04
C GLY A 66 -7.89 20.67 -1.78
N PHE A 67 -7.77 20.82 -3.08
CA PHE A 67 -6.68 20.25 -3.87
C PHE A 67 -5.37 20.83 -3.29
N ASN A 68 -4.92 20.23 -2.23
CA ASN A 68 -3.71 20.64 -1.56
C ASN A 68 -2.54 19.93 -2.26
N LEU A 69 -2.04 20.53 -3.33
CA LEU A 69 -0.81 20.08 -4.02
C LEU A 69 0.40 20.02 -3.07
N ASN A 70 0.26 20.56 -1.87
CA ASN A 70 1.31 20.66 -0.88
C ASN A 70 1.24 19.59 0.22
N GLY A 71 0.31 18.64 0.15
CA GLY A 71 0.11 17.71 1.24
C GLY A 71 0.05 16.25 0.84
N ASP A 72 0.59 15.43 1.69
CA ASP A 72 0.44 13.97 1.69
C ASP A 72 -1.01 13.49 1.96
N ASN A 73 -1.97 14.41 2.00
CA ASN A 73 -3.35 14.18 2.43
C ASN A 73 -4.35 14.22 1.28
N MET A 74 -4.04 13.55 0.17
CA MET A 74 -5.03 13.34 -0.88
C MET A 74 -6.11 12.38 -0.38
N THR A 75 -7.35 12.68 -0.73
CA THR A 75 -8.51 11.84 -0.38
C THR A 75 -9.32 11.48 -1.61
N TYR A 76 -9.93 10.31 -1.60
CA TYR A 76 -10.88 9.87 -2.60
C TYR A 76 -12.15 9.38 -1.89
N PHE A 77 -13.31 9.94 -2.26
CA PHE A 77 -14.60 9.72 -1.55
C PHE A 77 -14.51 9.92 -0.01
N GLY A 78 -13.65 10.84 0.44
CA GLY A 78 -13.45 11.11 1.87
C GLY A 78 -12.47 10.18 2.57
N PHE A 79 -11.93 9.16 1.89
CA PHE A 79 -10.92 8.26 2.43
C PHE A 79 -9.52 8.71 2.07
N PRO A 80 -8.56 8.68 3.00
CA PRO A 80 -7.18 9.09 2.73
C PRO A 80 -6.49 8.12 1.78
N ILE A 81 -5.54 8.65 1.02
CA ILE A 81 -4.67 7.87 0.13
C ILE A 81 -3.27 7.83 0.74
N TYR A 82 -2.80 6.63 1.02
CA TYR A 82 -1.48 6.37 1.58
C TYR A 82 -0.51 5.90 0.50
N ARG A 83 0.64 6.56 0.41
CA ARG A 83 1.70 6.18 -0.51
C ARG A 83 2.60 5.11 0.10
N CYS A 84 2.66 3.95 -0.52
CA CYS A 84 3.46 2.81 -0.11
C CYS A 84 4.47 2.46 -1.22
N PRO A 85 5.69 3.02 -1.20
CA PRO A 85 6.67 2.82 -2.29
C PRO A 85 7.05 1.35 -2.55
N GLY A 86 6.88 0.49 -1.54
CA GLY A 86 7.18 -0.94 -1.64
C GLY A 86 6.07 -1.80 -2.26
N MET A 87 4.91 -1.22 -2.57
CA MET A 87 3.85 -1.96 -3.26
C MET A 87 4.17 -2.19 -4.73
N PHE A 88 3.66 -3.29 -5.27
CA PHE A 88 3.76 -3.56 -6.70
C PHE A 88 3.07 -2.46 -7.52
N ASN A 89 3.58 -2.26 -8.74
CA ASN A 89 2.93 -1.37 -9.69
C ASN A 89 1.54 -1.91 -10.03
N ASP A 90 0.66 -1.00 -10.41
CA ASP A 90 -0.68 -1.33 -10.89
C ASP A 90 -1.51 -2.12 -9.86
N THR A 91 -1.26 -1.87 -8.57
CA THR A 91 -2.01 -2.44 -7.45
C THR A 91 -2.56 -1.35 -6.54
N ILE A 92 -3.78 -1.56 -6.06
CA ILE A 92 -4.44 -0.72 -5.08
C ILE A 92 -5.03 -1.62 -4.00
N LEU A 93 -4.75 -1.31 -2.74
CA LEU A 93 -5.33 -1.98 -1.58
C LEU A 93 -6.21 -0.99 -0.83
N PHE A 94 -7.43 -1.38 -0.52
CA PHE A 94 -8.35 -0.61 0.31
C PHE A 94 -8.67 -1.40 1.57
N THR A 95 -8.16 -0.93 2.71
CA THR A 95 -8.33 -1.58 4.01
C THR A 95 -8.04 -0.60 5.14
N TYR A 96 -8.20 -1.04 6.39
CA TYR A 96 -7.80 -0.28 7.57
C TYR A 96 -6.49 -0.83 8.16
N PRO A 97 -5.71 0.01 8.87
CA PRO A 97 -4.36 -0.37 9.33
C PRO A 97 -4.33 -1.59 10.23
N GLU A 98 -5.34 -1.76 11.09
CA GLU A 98 -5.41 -2.87 12.04
C GLU A 98 -5.61 -4.24 11.37
N ASN A 99 -6.07 -4.25 10.11
CA ASN A 99 -6.19 -5.46 9.32
C ASN A 99 -4.85 -5.94 8.74
N LEU A 100 -3.81 -5.09 8.76
CA LEU A 100 -2.47 -5.44 8.33
C LEU A 100 -1.63 -5.88 9.52
N VAL A 101 -1.46 -7.19 9.66
CA VAL A 101 -0.72 -7.78 10.76
C VAL A 101 0.72 -8.04 10.35
N PHE A 102 1.64 -7.52 11.13
CA PHE A 102 3.06 -7.76 11.01
C PHE A 102 3.48 -8.85 11.98
N GLY A 103 3.99 -9.95 11.44
CA GLY A 103 4.52 -11.07 12.21
C GLY A 103 6.04 -11.14 12.13
N THR A 104 6.68 -11.36 13.26
CA THR A 104 8.11 -11.60 13.33
C THR A 104 8.41 -12.66 14.37
N ASN A 105 9.44 -13.46 14.14
CA ASN A 105 9.91 -14.46 15.10
C ASN A 105 10.86 -13.82 16.12
N LEU A 106 10.28 -13.07 17.06
CA LEU A 106 11.02 -12.29 18.06
C LEU A 106 11.80 -13.13 19.05
N ALA A 107 11.39 -14.39 19.28
CA ALA A 107 11.94 -15.18 20.38
C ALA A 107 13.31 -15.80 20.07
N THR A 108 13.62 -16.04 18.80
CA THR A 108 14.81 -16.79 18.39
C THR A 108 15.70 -16.05 17.40
N ASP A 109 15.15 -15.37 16.43
CA ASP A 109 15.93 -14.86 15.29
C ASP A 109 16.39 -13.41 15.46
N TRP A 110 15.67 -12.62 16.28
CA TRP A 110 16.04 -11.23 16.51
C TRP A 110 17.33 -11.05 17.34
N THR A 111 17.71 -12.07 18.10
CA THR A 111 18.89 -12.04 18.97
C THR A 111 20.12 -12.70 18.33
N GLU A 112 20.01 -13.29 17.17
CA GLU A 112 21.12 -13.96 16.49
C GLU A 112 21.92 -13.00 15.61
N ALA A 113 22.48 -11.95 16.21
CA ALA A 113 23.57 -11.23 15.59
C ALA A 113 24.89 -11.89 15.99
N ARG A 114 25.56 -12.58 15.07
CA ARG A 114 26.84 -13.19 15.29
C ARG A 114 27.94 -12.34 14.68
N LEU A 115 28.90 -11.98 15.51
CA LEU A 115 30.17 -11.41 15.09
C LEU A 115 31.18 -12.56 14.94
N ILE A 116 31.65 -12.81 13.74
CA ILE A 116 32.64 -13.84 13.43
C ILE A 116 33.91 -13.13 13.02
N PRO A 117 34.95 -13.10 13.87
CA PRO A 117 36.27 -12.61 13.47
C PRO A 117 36.88 -13.58 12.46
N THR A 118 37.23 -13.10 11.28
CA THR A 118 37.81 -13.95 10.21
C THR A 118 39.32 -14.16 10.38
N TYR A 119 39.92 -13.44 11.28
CA TYR A 119 41.32 -13.52 11.58
C TYR A 119 41.82 -14.96 11.89
N GLU A 120 41.01 -15.79 12.56
CA GLU A 120 41.34 -17.19 12.86
C GLU A 120 41.31 -18.12 11.61
N TYR A 121 40.67 -17.70 10.51
CA TYR A 121 40.48 -18.52 9.33
C TYR A 121 41.36 -18.11 8.16
N ASP A 122 41.58 -16.82 7.96
CA ASP A 122 42.35 -16.30 6.82
C ASP A 122 43.44 -15.27 7.18
N GLY A 123 43.65 -15.01 8.47
CA GLY A 123 44.61 -14.03 8.95
C GLY A 123 44.26 -12.57 8.62
N SER A 124 43.07 -12.30 8.09
CA SER A 124 42.61 -10.94 7.78
C SER A 124 41.97 -10.29 9.01
N ASP A 125 42.19 -8.98 9.18
CA ASP A 125 41.56 -8.19 10.25
C ASP A 125 40.11 -7.77 9.89
N ASN A 126 39.34 -8.73 9.35
CA ASN A 126 37.96 -8.52 8.97
C ASN A 126 37.02 -9.17 9.98
N VAL A 127 35.82 -8.58 10.12
CA VAL A 127 34.74 -9.10 10.94
C VAL A 127 33.53 -9.34 10.06
N ARG A 128 33.01 -10.56 10.07
CA ARG A 128 31.76 -10.90 9.41
C ARG A 128 30.61 -10.78 10.42
N VAL A 129 29.63 -9.97 10.07
CA VAL A 129 28.38 -9.86 10.83
C VAL A 129 27.31 -10.65 10.10
N THR A 130 26.74 -11.63 10.79
CA THR A 130 25.58 -12.39 10.28
C THR A 130 24.37 -12.09 11.15
N MET A 131 23.26 -11.74 10.50
CA MET A 131 22.00 -11.50 11.16
C MET A 131 20.90 -12.22 10.37
N ASN A 132 20.11 -13.05 11.04
CA ASN A 132 18.96 -13.71 10.48
C ASN A 132 17.70 -13.18 11.15
N PHE A 133 16.69 -12.84 10.34
CA PHE A 133 15.38 -12.48 10.86
C PHE A 133 14.29 -12.99 9.91
N ALA A 134 13.17 -13.38 10.47
CA ALA A 134 11.97 -13.75 9.72
C ALA A 134 10.89 -12.70 9.93
N VAL A 135 10.32 -12.23 8.83
CA VAL A 135 9.26 -11.21 8.81
C VAL A 135 8.18 -11.66 7.87
N GLY A 136 6.94 -11.47 8.27
CA GLY A 136 5.78 -11.67 7.42
C GLY A 136 4.73 -10.59 7.63
N VAL A 137 4.03 -10.22 6.57
CA VAL A 137 2.86 -9.34 6.62
C VAL A 137 1.68 -10.08 6.02
N GLN A 138 0.56 -10.04 6.70
CA GLN A 138 -0.67 -10.68 6.24
C GLN A 138 -1.89 -9.86 6.66
N THR A 139 -2.97 -9.97 5.89
CA THR A 139 -4.27 -9.46 6.31
C THR A 139 -4.88 -10.38 7.37
N ALA A 140 -5.36 -9.81 8.48
CA ALA A 140 -5.99 -10.57 9.56
C ALA A 140 -7.33 -11.16 9.12
N VAL A 141 -8.12 -10.36 8.42
CA VAL A 141 -9.44 -10.75 7.90
C VAL A 141 -9.46 -10.46 6.40
N ALA A 142 -9.52 -11.51 5.59
CA ALA A 142 -9.45 -11.37 4.13
C ALA A 142 -10.66 -10.63 3.54
N THR A 143 -11.83 -10.74 4.18
CA THR A 143 -13.06 -10.06 3.77
C THR A 143 -13.07 -8.56 4.12
N ASP A 144 -12.20 -8.13 5.01
CA ASP A 144 -12.08 -6.73 5.45
C ASP A 144 -11.03 -5.96 4.61
N GLY A 145 -10.79 -6.36 3.39
CA GLY A 145 -9.91 -5.68 2.46
C GLY A 145 -10.30 -5.92 1.02
N VAL A 146 -10.27 -4.87 0.20
CA VAL A 146 -10.47 -4.98 -1.24
C VAL A 146 -9.13 -4.73 -1.92
N TYR A 147 -8.70 -5.71 -2.68
CA TYR A 147 -7.47 -5.66 -3.45
C TYR A 147 -7.81 -5.56 -4.94
N GLY A 148 -7.27 -4.57 -5.61
CA GLY A 148 -7.36 -4.39 -7.04
C GLY A 148 -5.98 -4.55 -7.70
N SER A 149 -5.90 -5.36 -8.75
CA SER A 149 -4.67 -5.62 -9.50
C SER A 149 -4.98 -5.98 -10.94
N THR A 150 -4.03 -5.71 -11.82
CA THR A 150 -4.06 -6.16 -13.22
C THR A 150 -3.43 -7.55 -13.41
N VAL A 151 -2.78 -8.08 -12.39
CA VAL A 151 -1.96 -9.28 -12.52
C VAL A 151 -2.41 -10.38 -11.58
N TRP A 152 -3.38 -11.15 -12.06
CA TRP A 152 -3.57 -12.54 -11.64
C TRP A 152 -3.82 -13.37 -12.89
N SER A 153 -2.77 -13.78 -13.55
CA SER A 153 -2.79 -14.86 -14.53
C SER A 153 -1.87 -15.98 -14.06
#